data_85c978c31fc89a7eb8e5c5bd23ea11fc
#
_entry.id   85c978c31fc89a7eb8e5c5bd23ea11fc
#
_cell.length_a   1.000
_cell.length_b   1.000
_cell.length_c   1.000
_cell.angle_alpha   90.00
_cell.angle_beta   90.00
_cell.angle_gamma   90.00
#
_symmetry.space_group_name_H-M   'P 1'
#
loop_
_entity.id
_entity.type
_entity.pdbx_description
1 polymer ?
#
loop_
_entity_poly.entity_id
_entity_poly.type
_entity_poly.pdbx_seq_one_letter_code
_entity_poly.pdbx_strand_id
1 'polypeptide(L)'
;AFGADLFAQSKSPKSGLLVGGGVAGLEAARAAAEMGHRVTLAEAGSQLGGAFRLAGLQPRRAQILDLIDWYERQLMKLQVEVKLNTYMDAAEIATFGADEVIMATGSLPPETGFQKALAHLEELPGIANGNVFSAEAVMAREARPGKRVIVLDEAGNWKGAGTAWKLAEDGHELTIVTPAAMIGSEMQRTAADFPLRRRLAQLGARFVTESGILEWSGKAAKIT
;
A
#
# COMPACT_ATOMS: atom_id res chain seq x y z
N ALA A 1 -22.13 11.09 -12.43
CA ALA A 1 -21.64 10.71 -11.10
C ALA A 1 -22.31 9.41 -10.70
N PHE A 2 -21.52 8.34 -10.56
CA PHE A 2 -22.03 7.08 -10.03
C PHE A 2 -22.22 7.27 -8.51
N GLY A 3 -23.45 7.09 -8.02
CA GLY A 3 -23.71 6.89 -6.59
C GLY A 3 -24.08 8.11 -5.76
N ALA A 4 -24.41 9.26 -6.34
CA ALA A 4 -24.84 10.43 -5.56
C ALA A 4 -26.10 10.19 -4.71
N ASP A 5 -26.90 9.17 -5.05
CA ASP A 5 -28.19 8.89 -4.40
C ASP A 5 -28.19 7.51 -3.67
N LEU A 6 -27.00 6.93 -3.41
CA LEU A 6 -26.90 5.56 -2.89
C LEU A 6 -27.16 5.45 -1.38
N PHE A 7 -27.07 6.54 -0.62
CA PHE A 7 -27.17 6.49 0.83
C PHE A 7 -28.45 7.16 1.32
N ALA A 8 -29.43 6.32 1.65
CA ALA A 8 -30.61 6.80 2.34
C ALA A 8 -30.28 7.22 3.79
N GLN A 9 -30.91 8.29 4.27
CA GLN A 9 -30.75 8.72 5.65
C GLN A 9 -31.20 7.63 6.63
N SER A 10 -30.37 7.40 7.63
CA SER A 10 -30.68 6.42 8.69
C SER A 10 -31.88 6.90 9.52
N LYS A 11 -32.83 6.00 9.76
CA LYS A 11 -33.94 6.26 10.69
C LYS A 11 -33.51 6.21 12.16
N SER A 12 -32.35 5.65 12.44
CA SER A 12 -31.76 5.52 13.77
C SER A 12 -30.28 5.87 13.73
N PRO A 13 -29.93 7.19 13.73
CA PRO A 13 -28.55 7.62 13.77
C PRO A 13 -27.80 7.03 14.96
N LYS A 14 -26.58 6.53 14.69
CA LYS A 14 -25.68 5.92 15.69
C LYS A 14 -24.37 6.73 15.77
N SER A 15 -23.64 6.52 16.86
CA SER A 15 -22.25 6.91 16.95
C SER A 15 -21.35 5.81 16.37
N GLY A 16 -20.46 6.16 15.45
CA GLY A 16 -19.52 5.25 14.83
C GLY A 16 -18.08 5.65 15.10
N LEU A 17 -17.25 4.68 15.50
CA LEU A 17 -15.80 4.82 15.56
C LEU A 17 -15.19 4.08 14.38
N LEU A 18 -14.40 4.78 13.58
CA LEU A 18 -13.60 4.18 12.52
C LEU A 18 -12.13 4.22 12.91
N VAL A 19 -11.47 3.08 12.84
CA VAL A 19 -10.05 2.95 13.20
C VAL A 19 -9.24 2.69 11.93
N GLY A 20 -8.44 3.68 11.53
CA GLY A 20 -7.62 3.68 10.34
C GLY A 20 -8.13 4.63 9.24
N GLY A 21 -7.30 5.61 8.90
CA GLY A 21 -7.58 6.67 7.91
C GLY A 21 -7.07 6.36 6.50
N GLY A 22 -6.91 5.08 6.14
CA GLY A 22 -6.69 4.65 4.76
C GLY A 22 -7.94 4.82 3.90
N VAL A 23 -7.86 4.54 2.60
CA VAL A 23 -8.98 4.77 1.66
C VAL A 23 -10.26 4.03 2.09
N ALA A 24 -10.13 2.82 2.65
CA ALA A 24 -11.28 2.07 3.14
C ALA A 24 -11.98 2.78 4.32
N GLY A 25 -11.19 3.27 5.30
CA GLY A 25 -11.73 4.01 6.44
C GLY A 25 -12.29 5.36 6.04
N LEU A 26 -11.66 6.06 5.11
CA LEU A 26 -12.13 7.34 4.56
C LEU A 26 -13.50 7.19 3.89
N GLU A 27 -13.67 6.16 3.04
CA GLU A 27 -14.95 5.92 2.38
C GLU A 27 -16.02 5.46 3.38
N ALA A 28 -15.67 4.59 4.33
CA ALA A 28 -16.61 4.16 5.37
C ALA A 28 -17.07 5.34 6.23
N ALA A 29 -16.14 6.23 6.62
CA ALA A 29 -16.46 7.44 7.39
C ALA A 29 -17.38 8.38 6.62
N ARG A 30 -17.05 8.63 5.34
CA ARG A 30 -17.86 9.46 4.46
C ARG A 30 -19.27 8.90 4.29
N ALA A 31 -19.38 7.61 3.97
CA ALA A 31 -20.65 6.94 3.76
C ALA A 31 -21.53 6.94 5.02
N ALA A 32 -20.97 6.60 6.17
CA ALA A 32 -21.69 6.59 7.43
C ALA A 32 -22.18 8.00 7.81
N ALA A 33 -21.34 9.03 7.65
CA ALA A 33 -21.72 10.40 7.94
C ALA A 33 -22.78 10.93 6.96
N GLU A 34 -22.70 10.57 5.68
CA GLU A 34 -23.70 10.92 4.67
C GLU A 34 -25.06 10.26 4.96
N MET A 35 -25.06 9.08 5.59
CA MET A 35 -26.27 8.43 6.09
C MET A 35 -26.82 9.05 7.39
N GLY A 36 -26.18 10.08 7.94
CA GLY A 36 -26.61 10.79 9.15
C GLY A 36 -26.08 10.21 10.46
N HIS A 37 -25.10 9.30 10.43
CA HIS A 37 -24.42 8.83 11.62
C HIS A 37 -23.41 9.84 12.14
N ARG A 38 -23.18 9.88 13.46
CA ARG A 38 -22.12 10.69 14.08
C ARG A 38 -20.81 9.89 14.07
N VAL A 39 -19.83 10.34 13.30
CA VAL A 39 -18.62 9.57 13.01
C VAL A 39 -17.39 10.23 13.61
N THR A 40 -16.58 9.42 14.29
CA THR A 40 -15.20 9.75 14.67
C THR A 40 -14.25 8.80 13.92
N LEU A 41 -13.24 9.37 13.25
CA LEU A 41 -12.19 8.64 12.54
C LEU A 41 -10.87 8.82 13.30
N ALA A 42 -10.31 7.73 13.81
CA ALA A 42 -9.00 7.70 14.44
C ALA A 42 -7.94 7.17 13.46
N GLU A 43 -6.84 7.91 13.28
CA GLU A 43 -5.70 7.55 12.45
C GLU A 43 -4.42 7.63 13.25
N ALA A 44 -3.64 6.54 13.27
CA ALA A 44 -2.38 6.46 14.00
C ALA A 44 -1.30 7.39 13.44
N GLY A 45 -1.31 7.60 12.14
CA GLY A 45 -0.38 8.49 11.45
C GLY A 45 -0.74 9.97 11.57
N SER A 46 0.19 10.81 11.13
CA SER A 46 0.00 12.27 11.10
C SER A 46 -0.80 12.78 9.90
N GLN A 47 -1.21 11.89 8.98
CA GLN A 47 -1.91 12.22 7.75
C GLN A 47 -2.88 11.10 7.36
N LEU A 48 -4.00 11.47 6.74
CA LEU A 48 -4.95 10.53 6.14
C LEU A 48 -4.39 9.93 4.84
N GLY A 49 -4.94 8.80 4.40
CA GLY A 49 -4.62 8.14 3.13
C GLY A 49 -3.80 6.86 3.24
N GLY A 50 -3.14 6.60 4.37
CA GLY A 50 -2.42 5.35 4.63
C GLY A 50 -1.50 4.93 3.48
N ALA A 51 -1.47 3.64 3.17
CA ALA A 51 -0.65 3.07 2.09
C ALA A 51 -0.94 3.66 0.69
N PHE A 52 -2.10 4.28 0.48
CA PHE A 52 -2.42 4.93 -0.79
C PHE A 52 -1.52 6.14 -1.07
N ARG A 53 -1.04 6.83 -0.03
CA ARG A 53 -0.04 7.90 -0.19
C ARG A 53 1.26 7.38 -0.77
N LEU A 54 1.70 6.18 -0.34
CA LEU A 54 2.92 5.56 -0.88
C LEU A 54 2.77 5.25 -2.37
N ALA A 55 1.59 4.82 -2.81
CA ALA A 55 1.31 4.62 -4.22
C ALA A 55 1.39 5.93 -5.04
N GLY A 56 1.04 7.06 -4.45
CA GLY A 56 1.17 8.40 -5.07
C GLY A 56 2.61 8.87 -5.24
N LEU A 57 3.55 8.30 -4.48
CA LEU A 57 4.99 8.60 -4.62
C LEU A 57 5.66 7.87 -5.79
N GLN A 58 4.97 6.90 -6.39
CA GLN A 58 5.47 6.21 -7.58
C GLN A 58 5.47 7.14 -8.82
N PRO A 59 6.36 6.91 -9.78
CA PRO A 59 6.43 7.74 -10.98
C PRO A 59 5.09 7.84 -11.72
N ARG A 60 4.70 9.04 -12.07
CA ARG A 60 3.47 9.35 -12.85
C ARG A 60 2.16 9.03 -12.12
N ARG A 61 2.17 8.89 -10.78
CA ARG A 61 0.99 8.54 -10.00
C ARG A 61 0.56 9.61 -8.98
N ALA A 62 1.23 10.74 -8.91
CA ALA A 62 0.91 11.79 -7.93
C ALA A 62 -0.56 12.22 -7.96
N GLN A 63 -1.20 12.20 -9.13
CA GLN A 63 -2.62 12.58 -9.29
C GLN A 63 -3.61 11.73 -8.49
N ILE A 64 -3.22 10.49 -8.12
CA ILE A 64 -4.12 9.67 -7.28
C ILE A 64 -4.32 10.27 -5.89
N LEU A 65 -3.42 11.15 -5.44
CA LEU A 65 -3.52 11.83 -4.14
C LEU A 65 -4.66 12.83 -4.09
N ASP A 66 -5.13 13.34 -5.24
CA ASP A 66 -6.29 14.21 -5.33
C ASP A 66 -7.55 13.56 -4.70
N LEU A 67 -7.58 12.21 -4.68
CA LEU A 67 -8.64 11.45 -4.02
C LEU A 67 -8.60 11.66 -2.50
N ILE A 68 -7.42 11.70 -1.90
CA ILE A 68 -7.30 11.93 -0.45
C ILE A 68 -7.75 13.33 -0.11
N ASP A 69 -7.32 14.34 -0.88
CA ASP A 69 -7.74 15.73 -0.71
C ASP A 69 -9.27 15.88 -0.86
N TRP A 70 -9.86 15.07 -1.76
CA TRP A 70 -11.32 15.04 -1.91
C TRP A 70 -12.00 14.46 -0.67
N TYR A 71 -11.49 13.34 -0.12
CA TYR A 71 -12.01 12.77 1.12
C TYR A 71 -11.90 13.74 2.28
N GLU A 72 -10.77 14.39 2.48
CA GLU A 72 -10.58 15.37 3.55
C GLU A 72 -11.65 16.48 3.49
N ARG A 73 -11.91 16.99 2.29
CA ARG A 73 -12.99 17.98 2.07
C ARG A 73 -14.38 17.42 2.35
N GLN A 74 -14.66 16.16 1.98
CA GLN A 74 -15.96 15.53 2.25
C GLN A 74 -16.15 15.30 3.76
N LEU A 75 -15.16 14.78 4.45
CA LEU A 75 -15.24 14.56 5.90
C LEU A 75 -15.47 15.87 6.66
N MET A 76 -14.78 16.94 6.26
CA MET A 76 -15.00 18.28 6.85
C MET A 76 -16.43 18.76 6.62
N LYS A 77 -16.96 18.64 5.38
CA LYS A 77 -18.34 19.00 5.04
C LYS A 77 -19.37 18.24 5.87
N LEU A 78 -19.12 16.97 6.11
CA LEU A 78 -19.99 16.04 6.83
C LEU A 78 -19.76 16.10 8.35
N GLN A 79 -18.91 17.02 8.82
CA GLN A 79 -18.59 17.21 10.25
C GLN A 79 -18.08 15.93 10.93
N VAL A 80 -17.34 15.10 10.20
CA VAL A 80 -16.64 13.93 10.78
C VAL A 80 -15.52 14.43 11.68
N GLU A 81 -15.48 13.93 12.92
CA GLU A 81 -14.37 14.20 13.83
C GLU A 81 -13.16 13.36 13.43
N VAL A 82 -12.08 14.00 12.97
CA VAL A 82 -10.84 13.31 12.57
C VAL A 82 -9.78 13.50 13.66
N LYS A 83 -9.27 12.39 14.20
CA LYS A 83 -8.20 12.34 15.21
C LYS A 83 -6.95 11.75 14.59
N LEU A 84 -6.00 12.59 14.20
CA LEU A 84 -4.67 12.18 13.73
C LEU A 84 -3.74 11.89 14.91
N ASN A 85 -2.64 11.16 14.64
CA ASN A 85 -1.67 10.72 15.67
C ASN A 85 -2.35 9.98 16.83
N THR A 86 -3.42 9.26 16.53
CA THR A 86 -4.25 8.56 17.50
C THR A 86 -4.23 7.06 17.18
N TYR A 87 -3.30 6.36 17.78
CA TYR A 87 -3.32 4.89 17.78
C TYR A 87 -4.39 4.44 18.76
N MET A 88 -5.16 3.44 18.41
CA MET A 88 -6.19 2.88 19.29
C MET A 88 -5.97 1.38 19.45
N ASP A 89 -5.69 0.94 20.66
CA ASP A 89 -5.64 -0.46 21.01
C ASP A 89 -7.04 -1.03 21.31
N ALA A 90 -7.12 -2.33 21.59
CA ALA A 90 -8.39 -3.00 21.85
C ALA A 90 -9.10 -2.46 23.10
N ALA A 91 -8.35 -2.04 24.14
CA ALA A 91 -8.91 -1.52 25.37
C ALA A 91 -9.48 -0.10 25.17
N GLU A 92 -8.76 0.74 24.43
CA GLU A 92 -9.20 2.09 24.08
C GLU A 92 -10.45 2.04 23.19
N ILE A 93 -10.48 1.14 22.21
CA ILE A 93 -11.65 0.92 21.35
C ILE A 93 -12.86 0.48 22.18
N ALA A 94 -12.68 -0.49 23.08
CA ALA A 94 -13.76 -1.02 23.92
C ALA A 94 -14.34 0.05 24.87
N THR A 95 -13.51 1.00 25.32
CA THR A 95 -13.93 2.06 26.25
C THR A 95 -14.37 3.35 25.57
N PHE A 96 -14.23 3.46 24.25
CA PHE A 96 -14.58 4.68 23.48
C PHE A 96 -16.07 5.01 23.55
N GLY A 97 -16.93 4.00 23.69
CA GLY A 97 -18.38 4.19 23.85
C GLY A 97 -19.12 4.48 22.55
N ALA A 98 -18.61 4.08 21.40
CA ALA A 98 -19.34 4.12 20.14
C ALA A 98 -20.36 2.97 20.06
N ASP A 99 -21.50 3.22 19.39
CA ASP A 99 -22.49 2.17 19.12
C ASP A 99 -21.98 1.11 18.15
N GLU A 100 -21.15 1.55 17.18
CA GLU A 100 -20.55 0.67 16.16
C GLU A 100 -19.06 1.02 15.94
N VAL A 101 -18.26 0.00 15.69
CA VAL A 101 -16.83 0.14 15.39
C VAL A 101 -16.50 -0.49 14.04
N ILE A 102 -15.81 0.26 13.18
CA ILE A 102 -15.32 -0.25 11.89
C ILE A 102 -13.79 -0.23 11.92
N MET A 103 -13.20 -1.42 11.78
CA MET A 103 -11.76 -1.60 11.70
C MET A 103 -11.29 -1.51 10.25
N ALA A 104 -10.46 -0.51 9.94
CA ALA A 104 -9.89 -0.26 8.62
C ALA A 104 -8.38 -0.02 8.69
N THR A 105 -7.69 -0.76 9.56
CA THR A 105 -6.28 -0.57 9.91
C THR A 105 -5.30 -1.01 8.82
N GLY A 106 -5.79 -1.61 7.74
CA GLY A 106 -4.97 -2.08 6.62
C GLY A 106 -4.17 -3.35 6.96
N SER A 107 -3.02 -3.48 6.31
CA SER A 107 -2.11 -4.61 6.50
C SER A 107 -0.66 -4.16 6.44
N LEU A 108 0.20 -4.83 7.20
CA LEU A 108 1.64 -4.66 7.12
C LEU A 108 2.24 -5.76 6.23
N PRO A 109 3.33 -5.47 5.50
CA PRO A 109 4.06 -6.50 4.77
C PRO A 109 4.69 -7.49 5.76
N PRO A 110 4.72 -8.80 5.44
CA PRO A 110 5.46 -9.75 6.26
C PRO A 110 6.97 -9.45 6.18
N GLU A 111 7.66 -9.61 7.30
CA GLU A 111 9.11 -9.39 7.38
C GLU A 111 9.91 -10.63 7.03
N THR A 112 9.25 -11.77 6.77
CA THR A 112 9.88 -13.06 6.51
C THR A 112 10.43 -13.21 5.09
N GLY A 113 10.11 -12.30 4.18
CA GLY A 113 10.45 -12.47 2.77
C GLY A 113 9.76 -13.68 2.11
N PHE A 114 8.63 -14.12 2.66
CA PHE A 114 7.84 -15.23 2.11
C PHE A 114 7.48 -15.01 0.64
N GLN A 115 7.58 -16.07 -0.16
CA GLN A 115 7.28 -16.09 -1.58
C GLN A 115 6.24 -17.17 -1.89
N LYS A 116 5.13 -16.81 -2.52
CA LYS A 116 4.08 -17.77 -2.92
C LYS A 116 4.60 -18.81 -3.92
N ALA A 117 5.52 -18.40 -4.79
CA ALA A 117 6.15 -19.30 -5.77
C ALA A 117 7.05 -20.35 -5.11
N LEU A 118 7.52 -20.09 -3.90
CA LEU A 118 8.38 -20.96 -3.10
C LEU A 118 7.72 -21.24 -1.73
N ALA A 119 6.45 -21.61 -1.74
CA ALA A 119 5.61 -21.74 -0.53
C ALA A 119 6.11 -22.79 0.49
N HIS A 120 7.05 -23.65 0.09
CA HIS A 120 7.74 -24.59 1.00
C HIS A 120 8.79 -23.89 1.87
N LEU A 121 9.15 -22.64 1.56
CA LEU A 121 10.01 -21.78 2.36
C LEU A 121 9.14 -20.78 3.11
N GLU A 122 8.94 -20.96 4.41
CA GLU A 122 8.15 -20.05 5.25
C GLU A 122 8.85 -18.70 5.40
N GLU A 123 10.16 -18.69 5.27
CA GLU A 123 11.03 -17.52 5.36
C GLU A 123 12.11 -17.58 4.27
N LEU A 124 12.52 -16.44 3.75
CA LEU A 124 13.64 -16.33 2.82
C LEU A 124 14.94 -16.73 3.55
N PRO A 125 15.60 -17.84 3.16
CA PRO A 125 16.88 -18.22 3.74
C PRO A 125 17.90 -17.09 3.66
N GLY A 126 18.46 -16.72 4.82
CA GLY A 126 19.45 -15.66 4.92
C GLY A 126 18.87 -14.24 5.06
N ILE A 127 17.57 -14.07 5.29
CA ILE A 127 16.96 -12.74 5.52
C ILE A 127 17.61 -12.01 6.70
N ALA A 128 18.05 -12.75 7.72
CA ALA A 128 18.76 -12.20 8.88
C ALA A 128 20.12 -11.55 8.54
N ASN A 129 20.66 -11.77 7.33
CA ASN A 129 21.85 -11.06 6.85
C ASN A 129 21.60 -9.58 6.55
N GLY A 130 20.34 -9.10 6.70
CA GLY A 130 19.95 -7.71 6.53
C GLY A 130 19.88 -7.26 5.07
N ASN A 131 19.64 -5.97 4.87
CA ASN A 131 19.47 -5.34 3.55
C ASN A 131 18.30 -5.90 2.74
N VAL A 132 17.26 -6.41 3.42
CA VAL A 132 15.99 -6.81 2.84
C VAL A 132 14.93 -5.85 3.36
N PHE A 133 14.17 -5.24 2.46
CA PHE A 133 13.23 -4.18 2.77
C PHE A 133 11.90 -4.41 2.07
N SER A 134 10.81 -4.02 2.69
CA SER A 134 9.52 -3.96 2.01
C SER A 134 9.47 -2.80 1.01
N ALA A 135 8.62 -2.93 -0.01
CA ALA A 135 8.37 -1.85 -0.96
C ALA A 135 7.84 -0.59 -0.24
N GLU A 136 7.05 -0.79 0.81
CA GLU A 136 6.49 0.27 1.63
C GLU A 136 7.58 1.06 2.35
N ALA A 137 8.52 0.39 3.04
CA ALA A 137 9.62 1.03 3.74
C ALA A 137 10.52 1.84 2.78
N VAL A 138 10.75 1.31 1.57
CA VAL A 138 11.49 2.02 0.52
C VAL A 138 10.73 3.26 0.06
N MET A 139 9.44 3.14 -0.22
CA MET A 139 8.62 4.26 -0.68
C MET A 139 8.41 5.32 0.41
N ALA A 140 8.30 4.91 1.67
CA ALA A 140 8.23 5.81 2.82
C ALA A 140 9.58 6.46 3.17
N ARG A 141 10.68 6.06 2.51
CA ARG A 141 12.07 6.48 2.79
C ARG A 141 12.57 6.09 4.19
N GLU A 142 11.96 5.10 4.78
CA GLU A 142 12.39 4.48 6.04
C GLU A 142 13.58 3.54 5.81
N ALA A 143 13.66 2.96 4.61
CA ALA A 143 14.77 2.15 4.15
C ALA A 143 15.56 2.87 3.05
N ARG A 144 16.88 2.66 3.04
CA ARG A 144 17.80 3.24 2.04
C ARG A 144 18.56 2.11 1.34
N PRO A 145 18.03 1.57 0.23
CA PRO A 145 18.73 0.56 -0.54
C PRO A 145 20.09 1.06 -1.04
N GLY A 146 21.04 0.14 -1.19
CA GLY A 146 22.34 0.43 -1.80
C GLY A 146 22.23 0.72 -3.30
N LYS A 147 23.38 0.93 -3.98
CA LYS A 147 23.41 1.26 -5.41
C LYS A 147 22.81 0.16 -6.29
N ARG A 148 23.07 -1.11 -5.97
CA ARG A 148 22.55 -2.28 -6.70
C ARG A 148 21.41 -2.88 -5.90
N VAL A 149 20.25 -3.02 -6.53
CA VAL A 149 19.01 -3.49 -5.87
C VAL A 149 18.38 -4.62 -6.66
N ILE A 150 17.95 -5.64 -5.94
CA ILE A 150 17.07 -6.68 -6.47
C ILE A 150 15.66 -6.38 -5.97
N VAL A 151 14.71 -6.29 -6.89
CA VAL A 151 13.29 -6.16 -6.57
C VAL A 151 12.59 -7.47 -6.90
N LEU A 152 11.95 -8.09 -5.91
CA LEU A 152 11.07 -9.22 -6.13
C LEU A 152 9.66 -8.70 -6.42
N ASP A 153 9.20 -8.86 -7.65
CA ASP A 153 7.84 -8.52 -8.10
C ASP A 153 6.97 -9.78 -8.15
N GLU A 154 6.56 -10.26 -6.98
CA GLU A 154 5.75 -11.46 -6.89
C GLU A 154 4.27 -11.21 -7.18
N ALA A 155 3.77 -10.02 -6.85
CA ALA A 155 2.38 -9.65 -7.06
C ALA A 155 2.07 -9.18 -8.49
N GLY A 156 3.07 -8.88 -9.30
CA GLY A 156 2.91 -8.41 -10.69
C GLY A 156 2.13 -7.11 -10.84
N ASN A 157 2.05 -6.30 -9.80
CA ASN A 157 1.25 -5.08 -9.77
C ASN A 157 2.12 -3.82 -9.52
N TRP A 158 1.46 -2.67 -9.35
CA TRP A 158 2.14 -1.40 -9.11
C TRP A 158 3.04 -1.39 -7.88
N LYS A 159 2.79 -2.20 -6.86
CA LYS A 159 3.59 -2.22 -5.63
C LYS A 159 5.05 -2.57 -5.93
N GLY A 160 5.29 -3.71 -6.58
CA GLY A 160 6.66 -4.12 -6.97
C GLY A 160 7.19 -3.32 -8.14
N ALA A 161 6.46 -3.34 -9.26
CA ALA A 161 6.90 -2.73 -10.50
C ALA A 161 7.01 -1.20 -10.45
N GLY A 162 6.12 -0.52 -9.73
CA GLY A 162 6.16 0.93 -9.55
C GLY A 162 7.29 1.37 -8.61
N THR A 163 7.56 0.59 -7.55
CA THR A 163 8.72 0.81 -6.67
C THR A 163 10.03 0.61 -7.44
N ALA A 164 10.12 -0.45 -8.26
CA ALA A 164 11.25 -0.64 -9.15
C ALA A 164 11.46 0.54 -10.10
N TRP A 165 10.38 1.07 -10.70
CA TRP A 165 10.48 2.26 -11.54
C TRP A 165 11.03 3.47 -10.77
N LYS A 166 10.52 3.72 -9.55
CA LYS A 166 11.02 4.82 -8.71
C LYS A 166 12.51 4.67 -8.42
N LEU A 167 12.95 3.49 -8.00
CA LEU A 167 14.35 3.19 -7.74
C LEU A 167 15.23 3.38 -8.98
N ALA A 168 14.76 2.97 -10.16
CA ALA A 168 15.49 3.17 -11.41
C ALA A 168 15.64 4.67 -11.76
N GLU A 169 14.60 5.48 -11.56
CA GLU A 169 14.67 6.93 -11.76
C GLU A 169 15.55 7.63 -10.71
N ASP A 170 15.64 7.08 -9.51
CA ASP A 170 16.56 7.55 -8.46
C ASP A 170 18.03 7.13 -8.70
N GLY A 171 18.30 6.37 -9.78
CA GLY A 171 19.67 6.04 -10.24
C GLY A 171 20.23 4.73 -9.68
N HIS A 172 19.37 3.86 -9.11
CA HIS A 172 19.79 2.52 -8.71
C HIS A 172 19.95 1.58 -9.92
N GLU A 173 20.90 0.67 -9.83
CA GLU A 173 21.09 -0.43 -10.78
C GLU A 173 20.16 -1.59 -10.39
N LEU A 174 19.14 -1.87 -11.21
CA LEU A 174 18.08 -2.81 -10.86
C LEU A 174 18.17 -4.16 -11.55
N THR A 175 17.92 -5.20 -10.77
CA THR A 175 17.46 -6.50 -11.27
C THR A 175 16.06 -6.75 -10.70
N ILE A 176 15.08 -7.00 -11.57
CA ILE A 176 13.71 -7.31 -11.16
C ILE A 176 13.48 -8.80 -11.39
N VAL A 177 13.17 -9.51 -10.31
CA VAL A 177 12.87 -10.95 -10.31
C VAL A 177 11.36 -11.12 -10.16
N THR A 178 10.76 -12.00 -10.97
CA THR A 178 9.33 -12.34 -10.85
C THR A 178 9.09 -13.81 -11.17
N PRO A 179 8.21 -14.50 -10.45
CA PRO A 179 7.78 -15.85 -10.80
C PRO A 179 6.88 -15.88 -12.03
N ALA A 180 6.31 -14.75 -12.44
CA ALA A 180 5.50 -14.63 -13.64
C ALA A 180 6.37 -14.61 -14.92
N ALA A 181 5.76 -14.89 -16.07
CA ALA A 181 6.41 -14.79 -17.38
C ALA A 181 6.81 -13.36 -17.77
N MET A 182 6.32 -12.34 -17.04
CA MET A 182 6.64 -10.95 -17.30
C MET A 182 6.48 -10.08 -16.05
N ILE A 183 7.26 -9.02 -15.97
CA ILE A 183 7.12 -7.98 -14.94
C ILE A 183 5.79 -7.25 -15.11
N GLY A 184 5.08 -7.04 -14.00
CA GLY A 184 3.82 -6.31 -14.01
C GLY A 184 2.67 -7.09 -14.64
N SER A 185 2.63 -8.41 -14.49
CA SER A 185 1.64 -9.30 -15.11
C SER A 185 0.18 -8.91 -14.82
N GLU A 186 -0.16 -8.47 -13.62
CA GLU A 186 -1.51 -8.03 -13.26
C GLU A 186 -1.88 -6.66 -13.87
N MET A 187 -0.91 -5.92 -14.36
CA MET A 187 -1.13 -4.60 -14.97
C MET A 187 -1.61 -4.68 -16.41
N GLN A 188 -1.62 -5.86 -17.02
CA GLN A 188 -2.13 -6.10 -18.37
C GLN A 188 -3.59 -5.68 -18.52
N ARG A 189 -4.39 -5.85 -17.48
CA ARG A 189 -5.82 -5.47 -17.47
C ARG A 189 -6.06 -3.99 -17.78
N THR A 190 -5.07 -3.15 -17.52
CA THR A 190 -5.12 -1.71 -17.77
C THR A 190 -4.15 -1.26 -18.85
N ALA A 191 -3.49 -2.22 -19.54
CA ALA A 191 -2.44 -1.99 -20.54
C ALA A 191 -1.27 -1.12 -20.01
N ALA A 192 -1.08 -1.07 -18.68
CA ALA A 192 -0.02 -0.29 -18.04
C ALA A 192 1.33 -1.04 -17.99
N ASP A 193 1.32 -2.34 -18.17
CA ASP A 193 2.48 -3.22 -18.16
C ASP A 193 3.48 -2.90 -19.29
N PHE A 194 3.00 -2.71 -20.50
CA PHE A 194 3.86 -2.46 -21.66
C PHE A 194 4.66 -1.15 -21.53
N PRO A 195 4.04 0.02 -21.30
CA PRO A 195 4.81 1.26 -21.15
C PRO A 195 5.74 1.24 -19.92
N LEU A 196 5.36 0.56 -18.84
CA LEU A 196 6.19 0.40 -17.66
C LEU A 196 7.45 -0.43 -17.97
N ARG A 197 7.30 -1.62 -18.58
CA ARG A 197 8.46 -2.47 -18.94
C ARG A 197 9.39 -1.75 -19.92
N ARG A 198 8.82 -1.06 -20.92
CA ARG A 198 9.61 -0.24 -21.86
C ARG A 198 10.44 0.81 -21.11
N ARG A 199 9.83 1.50 -20.16
CA ARG A 199 10.52 2.53 -19.36
C ARG A 199 11.60 1.93 -18.47
N LEU A 200 11.35 0.83 -17.79
CA LEU A 200 12.34 0.14 -16.98
C LEU A 200 13.52 -0.35 -17.81
N ALA A 201 13.29 -0.89 -19.00
CA ALA A 201 14.35 -1.30 -19.93
C ALA A 201 15.20 -0.10 -20.39
N GLN A 202 14.57 1.05 -20.69
CA GLN A 202 15.27 2.29 -21.03
C GLN A 202 16.15 2.81 -19.88
N LEU A 203 15.76 2.56 -18.64
CA LEU A 203 16.52 2.91 -17.43
C LEU A 203 17.59 1.84 -17.07
N GLY A 204 17.76 0.81 -17.90
CA GLY A 204 18.77 -0.22 -17.72
C GLY A 204 18.42 -1.33 -16.74
N ALA A 205 17.15 -1.46 -16.33
CA ALA A 205 16.72 -2.54 -15.45
C ALA A 205 16.84 -3.90 -16.15
N ARG A 206 17.43 -4.87 -15.44
CA ARG A 206 17.51 -6.28 -15.85
C ARG A 206 16.26 -7.02 -15.38
N PHE A 207 15.66 -7.84 -16.24
CA PHE A 207 14.50 -8.67 -15.92
C PHE A 207 14.91 -10.14 -15.81
N VAL A 208 14.44 -10.80 -14.76
CA VAL A 208 14.57 -12.23 -14.50
C VAL A 208 13.18 -12.76 -14.22
N THR A 209 12.60 -13.41 -15.21
CA THR A 209 11.23 -13.94 -15.17
C THR A 209 11.23 -15.43 -14.81
N GLU A 210 10.06 -15.98 -14.49
CA GLU A 210 9.85 -17.38 -14.15
C GLU A 210 10.79 -17.86 -13.04
N SER A 211 11.10 -16.96 -12.10
CA SER A 211 12.16 -17.16 -11.09
C SER A 211 11.74 -16.64 -9.71
N GLY A 212 12.29 -17.26 -8.68
CA GLY A 212 12.19 -16.82 -7.29
C GLY A 212 13.57 -16.67 -6.66
N ILE A 213 13.62 -16.13 -5.45
CA ILE A 213 14.86 -15.97 -4.68
C ILE A 213 14.95 -17.10 -3.68
N LEU A 214 15.93 -18.01 -3.87
CA LEU A 214 16.15 -19.18 -3.02
C LEU A 214 16.89 -18.84 -1.73
N GLU A 215 17.81 -17.87 -1.77
CA GLU A 215 18.67 -17.52 -0.66
C GLU A 215 19.21 -16.11 -0.81
N TRP A 216 19.40 -15.42 0.31
CA TRP A 216 20.03 -14.13 0.41
C TRP A 216 21.28 -14.19 1.30
N SER A 217 22.44 -13.78 0.80
CA SER A 217 23.71 -13.79 1.54
C SER A 217 24.07 -12.46 2.21
N GLY A 218 23.18 -11.45 2.16
CA GLY A 218 23.48 -10.07 2.55
C GLY A 218 24.13 -9.22 1.44
N LYS A 219 24.67 -9.88 0.38
CA LYS A 219 25.34 -9.23 -0.76
C LYS A 219 24.90 -9.75 -2.12
N ALA A 220 24.41 -10.97 -2.19
CA ALA A 220 23.98 -11.63 -3.42
C ALA A 220 22.77 -12.52 -3.15
N ALA A 221 21.88 -12.61 -4.15
CA ALA A 221 20.75 -13.54 -4.15
C ALA A 221 21.06 -14.75 -5.03
N LYS A 222 20.70 -15.94 -4.55
CA LYS A 222 20.61 -17.14 -5.37
C LYS A 222 19.20 -17.20 -5.93
N ILE A 223 19.08 -17.33 -7.23
CA ILE A 223 17.80 -17.31 -7.97
C ILE A 223 17.58 -18.71 -8.57
N THR A 224 16.30 -19.14 -8.70
CA THR A 224 15.91 -20.40 -9.37
C THR A 224 16.34 -20.42 -10.82
#